data_e38ae0b217807a74ed14227c40245d26
#
_entry.id   e38ae0b217807a74ed14227c40245d26
#
_cell.length_a   1.000
_cell.length_b   1.000
_cell.length_c   1.000
_cell.angle_alpha   90.00
_cell.angle_beta   90.00
_cell.angle_gamma   90.00
#
_symmetry.space_group_name_H-M   'P 1'
#
loop_
_entity.id
_entity.type
_entity.pdbx_description
1 polymer ?
#
loop_
_entity_poly.entity_id
_entity_poly.type
_entity_poly.pdbx_seq_one_letter_code
_entity_poly.pdbx_strand_id
1 'polypeptide(L)'
;MNIRTRMKYILLILFSLMGFLITSASADCVNCNFDEKNLANITFKDQNLSYASFKGAYLVNADFTGANLQGSVFDGAYANGAIFVGAQLDNSSFKSVELELANFTNASMRNVIFEGAYLVHARLTKKQVLESNFCDNLVEDAMKFIGWC
;
A
#
# COMPACT_ATOMS: atom_id res chain seq x y z
N MET A 1 -7.24 -28.73 3.63
CA MET A 1 -6.62 -27.53 3.05
C MET A 1 -7.01 -27.48 1.59
N ASN A 2 -7.82 -26.49 1.19
CA ASN A 2 -8.52 -26.46 -0.09
C ASN A 2 -7.55 -26.20 -1.25
N ILE A 3 -7.78 -26.80 -2.43
CA ILE A 3 -6.95 -26.66 -3.65
C ILE A 3 -6.73 -25.19 -4.04
N ARG A 4 -7.71 -24.32 -3.83
CA ARG A 4 -7.61 -22.87 -4.03
C ARG A 4 -6.53 -22.20 -3.15
N THR A 5 -6.34 -22.69 -1.93
CA THR A 5 -5.31 -22.17 -1.01
C THR A 5 -3.90 -22.63 -1.44
N ARG A 6 -3.77 -23.85 -1.97
CA ARG A 6 -2.49 -24.36 -2.48
C ARG A 6 -2.02 -23.62 -3.74
N MET A 7 -2.93 -23.26 -4.65
CA MET A 7 -2.58 -22.47 -5.84
C MET A 7 -2.09 -21.07 -5.48
N LYS A 8 -2.65 -20.43 -4.43
CA LYS A 8 -2.18 -19.12 -3.94
C LYS A 8 -0.73 -19.16 -3.45
N TYR A 9 -0.32 -20.22 -2.75
CA TYR A 9 1.06 -20.39 -2.28
C TYR A 9 2.05 -20.77 -3.38
N ILE A 10 1.64 -21.55 -4.36
CA ILE A 10 2.50 -21.95 -5.49
C ILE A 10 2.82 -20.74 -6.38
N LEU A 11 1.85 -19.83 -6.59
CA LEU A 11 2.08 -18.59 -7.33
C LEU A 11 3.10 -17.68 -6.61
N LEU A 12 3.04 -17.58 -5.27
CA LEU A 12 3.97 -16.79 -4.46
C LEU A 12 5.41 -17.34 -4.47
N ILE A 13 5.59 -18.65 -4.56
CA ILE A 13 6.92 -19.28 -4.60
C ILE A 13 7.57 -19.11 -5.98
N LEU A 14 6.81 -19.14 -7.06
CA LEU A 14 7.30 -18.90 -8.41
C LEU A 14 7.70 -17.44 -8.64
N PHE A 15 7.13 -16.49 -7.87
CA PHE A 15 7.51 -15.08 -7.90
C PHE A 15 8.94 -14.82 -7.40
N SER A 16 9.48 -15.71 -6.57
CA SER A 16 10.83 -15.57 -5.97
C SER A 16 11.97 -16.03 -6.88
N LEU A 17 11.72 -16.80 -7.92
CA LEU A 17 12.77 -17.52 -8.65
C LEU A 17 12.97 -17.14 -10.12
N MET A 18 12.06 -16.40 -10.74
CA MET A 18 12.20 -16.03 -12.17
C MET A 18 11.60 -14.65 -12.39
N GLY A 19 12.45 -13.68 -12.75
CA GLY A 19 12.05 -12.35 -13.20
C GLY A 19 11.20 -12.40 -14.48
N PHE A 20 10.04 -13.06 -14.44
CA PHE A 20 9.14 -13.21 -15.57
C PHE A 20 8.05 -12.16 -15.53
N LEU A 21 7.93 -11.38 -16.59
CA LEU A 21 6.76 -10.59 -16.96
C LEU A 21 5.51 -11.46 -16.88
N ILE A 22 4.71 -11.31 -15.80
CA ILE A 22 3.38 -11.89 -15.76
C ILE A 22 2.45 -10.93 -16.51
N THR A 23 2.21 -11.27 -17.78
CA THR A 23 1.10 -10.70 -18.54
C THR A 23 -0.21 -11.17 -17.92
N SER A 24 -0.94 -10.21 -17.31
CA SER A 24 -2.39 -10.22 -17.06
C SER A 24 -3.07 -11.58 -16.82
N ALA A 25 -2.89 -12.14 -15.65
CA ALA A 25 -4.00 -12.79 -14.97
C ALA A 25 -4.17 -12.00 -13.67
N SER A 26 -5.28 -11.29 -13.52
CA SER A 26 -5.60 -10.59 -12.28
C SER A 26 -5.79 -11.64 -11.19
N ALA A 27 -4.69 -12.03 -10.55
CA ALA A 27 -4.75 -12.95 -9.43
C ALA A 27 -5.29 -12.13 -8.26
N ASP A 28 -6.62 -12.10 -8.11
CA ASP A 28 -7.26 -11.53 -6.93
C ASP A 28 -6.65 -12.14 -5.68
N CYS A 29 -6.03 -11.31 -4.88
CA CYS A 29 -5.35 -11.72 -3.65
C CYS A 29 -6.04 -11.12 -2.43
N VAL A 30 -7.37 -11.26 -2.39
CA VAL A 30 -8.19 -10.79 -1.27
C VAL A 30 -7.79 -11.50 0.02
N ASN A 31 -7.58 -10.76 1.11
CA ASN A 31 -7.10 -11.26 2.40
C ASN A 31 -5.74 -11.99 2.33
N CYS A 32 -4.90 -11.70 1.35
CA CYS A 32 -3.55 -12.28 1.28
C CYS A 32 -2.65 -11.73 2.37
N ASN A 33 -1.71 -12.57 2.82
CA ASN A 33 -0.69 -12.17 3.78
C ASN A 33 0.66 -12.02 3.09
N PHE A 34 1.16 -10.79 3.09
CA PHE A 34 2.46 -10.38 2.59
C PHE A 34 3.36 -9.82 3.70
N ASP A 35 3.02 -10.08 4.97
CA ASP A 35 3.75 -9.56 6.11
C ASP A 35 5.24 -9.91 6.04
N GLU A 36 6.10 -8.92 6.33
CA GLU A 36 7.56 -9.03 6.37
C GLU A 36 8.22 -9.51 5.06
N LYS A 37 7.48 -9.56 3.95
CA LYS A 37 8.02 -9.98 2.64
C LYS A 37 8.85 -8.86 2.02
N ASN A 38 9.91 -9.27 1.31
CA ASN A 38 10.63 -8.35 0.43
C ASN A 38 9.90 -8.28 -0.92
N LEU A 39 9.23 -7.17 -1.16
CA LEU A 39 8.41 -6.86 -2.33
C LEU A 39 8.89 -5.54 -2.98
N ALA A 40 10.16 -5.19 -2.78
CA ALA A 40 10.74 -4.01 -3.41
C ALA A 40 10.69 -4.12 -4.94
N ASN A 41 10.28 -3.03 -5.60
CA ASN A 41 10.14 -2.91 -7.06
C ASN A 41 9.12 -3.88 -7.69
N ILE A 42 8.26 -4.53 -6.90
CA ILE A 42 7.19 -5.41 -7.41
C ILE A 42 6.05 -4.56 -7.98
N THR A 43 5.35 -5.10 -8.99
CA THR A 43 4.12 -4.49 -9.51
C THR A 43 2.89 -5.29 -9.07
N PHE A 44 1.95 -4.59 -8.46
CA PHE A 44 0.61 -5.03 -8.09
C PHE A 44 -0.47 -4.24 -8.87
N LYS A 45 -0.08 -3.68 -9.99
CA LYS A 45 -0.94 -2.83 -10.80
C LYS A 45 -2.26 -3.50 -11.14
N ASP A 46 -3.36 -2.76 -10.93
CA ASP A 46 -4.73 -3.16 -11.23
C ASP A 46 -5.19 -4.46 -10.52
N GLN A 47 -4.48 -4.94 -9.49
CA GLN A 47 -4.84 -6.15 -8.75
C GLN A 47 -5.86 -5.88 -7.66
N ASN A 48 -6.69 -6.88 -7.36
CA ASN A 48 -7.55 -6.85 -6.18
C ASN A 48 -6.81 -7.42 -4.97
N LEU A 49 -6.39 -6.54 -4.09
CA LEU A 49 -5.65 -6.79 -2.86
C LEU A 49 -6.46 -6.33 -1.63
N SER A 50 -7.79 -6.26 -1.77
CA SER A 50 -8.64 -5.82 -0.66
C SER A 50 -8.42 -6.70 0.57
N TYR A 51 -8.33 -6.05 1.74
CA TYR A 51 -8.05 -6.67 3.04
C TYR A 51 -6.72 -7.44 3.11
N ALA A 52 -5.79 -7.26 2.18
CA ALA A 52 -4.47 -7.87 2.26
C ALA A 52 -3.66 -7.25 3.40
N SER A 53 -2.75 -8.04 3.99
CA SER A 53 -1.81 -7.58 5.00
C SER A 53 -0.41 -7.49 4.42
N PHE A 54 0.24 -6.34 4.63
CA PHE A 54 1.61 -5.99 4.25
C PHE A 54 2.41 -5.49 5.47
N LYS A 55 2.06 -5.94 6.68
CA LYS A 55 2.72 -5.47 7.90
C LYS A 55 4.21 -5.72 7.87
N GLY A 56 5.01 -4.69 8.14
CA GLY A 56 6.46 -4.79 8.12
C GLY A 56 7.08 -5.17 6.77
N ALA A 57 6.32 -5.18 5.68
CA ALA A 57 6.81 -5.56 4.35
C ALA A 57 7.76 -4.50 3.77
N TYR A 58 8.74 -4.94 2.96
CA TYR A 58 9.63 -4.08 2.20
C TYR A 58 9.03 -3.79 0.83
N LEU A 59 8.45 -2.61 0.67
CA LEU A 59 7.67 -2.18 -0.49
C LEU A 59 8.33 -0.99 -1.23
N VAL A 60 9.63 -0.80 -1.05
CA VAL A 60 10.35 0.31 -1.70
C VAL A 60 10.14 0.26 -3.21
N ASN A 61 9.62 1.37 -3.79
CA ASN A 61 9.26 1.50 -5.19
C ASN A 61 8.24 0.46 -5.71
N ALA A 62 7.47 -0.18 -4.84
CA ALA A 62 6.39 -1.08 -5.28
C ALA A 62 5.29 -0.28 -6.02
N ASP A 63 4.74 -0.86 -7.10
CA ASP A 63 3.71 -0.21 -7.93
C ASP A 63 2.32 -0.82 -7.67
N PHE A 64 1.47 -0.04 -7.01
CA PHE A 64 0.06 -0.34 -6.72
C PHE A 64 -0.89 0.49 -7.59
N THR A 65 -0.44 0.99 -8.74
CA THR A 65 -1.29 1.81 -9.63
C THR A 65 -2.59 1.11 -9.93
N GLY A 66 -3.73 1.76 -9.65
CA GLY A 66 -5.08 1.24 -9.92
C GLY A 66 -5.51 0.06 -9.04
N ALA A 67 -4.68 -0.43 -8.12
CA ALA A 67 -5.00 -1.58 -7.28
C ALA A 67 -6.19 -1.29 -6.33
N ASN A 68 -7.01 -2.30 -6.08
CA ASN A 68 -7.99 -2.27 -5.00
C ASN A 68 -7.32 -2.74 -3.69
N LEU A 69 -7.07 -1.78 -2.80
CA LEU A 69 -6.43 -1.94 -1.49
C LEU A 69 -7.39 -1.60 -0.35
N GLN A 70 -8.69 -1.63 -0.60
CA GLN A 70 -9.69 -1.32 0.42
C GLN A 70 -9.51 -2.19 1.66
N GLY A 71 -9.42 -1.57 2.84
CA GLY A 71 -9.26 -2.27 4.12
C GLY A 71 -7.92 -3.01 4.29
N SER A 72 -6.93 -2.77 3.41
CA SER A 72 -5.61 -3.38 3.54
C SER A 72 -4.80 -2.78 4.69
N VAL A 73 -3.80 -3.49 5.19
CA VAL A 73 -2.97 -3.08 6.33
C VAL A 73 -1.51 -3.04 5.92
N PHE A 74 -0.88 -1.86 6.06
CA PHE A 74 0.54 -1.61 5.76
C PHE A 74 1.37 -1.29 7.01
N ASP A 75 0.81 -1.49 8.21
CA ASP A 75 1.42 -1.01 9.45
C ASP A 75 2.89 -1.43 9.59
N GLY A 76 3.76 -0.45 9.85
CA GLY A 76 5.20 -0.64 9.98
C GLY A 76 5.94 -1.01 8.69
N ALA A 77 5.31 -0.94 7.52
CA ALA A 77 5.96 -1.26 6.25
C ALA A 77 6.96 -0.16 5.81
N TYR A 78 7.89 -0.53 4.94
CA TYR A 78 8.87 0.36 4.30
C TYR A 78 8.45 0.61 2.86
N ALA A 79 7.68 1.66 2.60
CA ALA A 79 7.05 1.95 1.31
C ALA A 79 7.58 3.25 0.66
N ASN A 80 8.85 3.58 0.89
CA ASN A 80 9.49 4.76 0.30
C ASN A 80 9.45 4.66 -1.23
N GLY A 81 9.01 5.72 -1.89
CA GLY A 81 8.85 5.76 -3.35
C GLY A 81 7.71 4.89 -3.92
N ALA A 82 6.91 4.22 -3.09
CA ALA A 82 5.80 3.40 -3.57
C ALA A 82 4.76 4.22 -4.34
N ILE A 83 4.14 3.60 -5.35
CA ILE A 83 3.21 4.25 -6.28
C ILE A 83 1.80 3.73 -6.03
N PHE A 84 0.93 4.60 -5.50
CA PHE A 84 -0.49 4.34 -5.24
C PHE A 84 -1.41 5.15 -6.17
N VAL A 85 -0.94 5.50 -7.37
CA VAL A 85 -1.69 6.33 -8.31
C VAL A 85 -3.02 5.66 -8.67
N GLY A 86 -4.14 6.34 -8.40
CA GLY A 86 -5.48 5.83 -8.69
C GLY A 86 -5.90 4.61 -7.87
N ALA A 87 -5.12 4.20 -6.87
CA ALA A 87 -5.46 3.06 -6.00
C ALA A 87 -6.70 3.36 -5.14
N GLN A 88 -7.45 2.33 -4.79
CA GLN A 88 -8.57 2.39 -3.85
C GLN A 88 -8.07 2.00 -2.46
N LEU A 89 -7.86 2.99 -1.59
CA LEU A 89 -7.28 2.80 -0.25
C LEU A 89 -8.28 3.00 0.88
N ASP A 90 -9.56 3.15 0.57
CA ASP A 90 -10.57 3.44 1.59
C ASP A 90 -10.52 2.45 2.75
N ASN A 91 -10.51 2.96 3.98
CA ASN A 91 -10.43 2.20 5.24
C ASN A 91 -9.12 1.39 5.43
N SER A 92 -8.05 1.69 4.70
CA SER A 92 -6.74 1.05 4.90
C SER A 92 -5.98 1.67 6.08
N SER A 93 -4.98 0.92 6.59
CA SER A 93 -4.11 1.37 7.67
C SER A 93 -2.66 1.49 7.19
N PHE A 94 -2.04 2.65 7.50
CA PHE A 94 -0.64 2.99 7.24
C PHE A 94 0.06 3.46 8.51
N LYS A 95 -0.23 2.83 9.67
CA LYS A 95 0.38 3.22 10.94
C LYS A 95 1.88 2.98 10.92
N SER A 96 2.66 3.99 11.30
CA SER A 96 4.13 3.92 11.41
C SER A 96 4.81 3.45 10.12
N VAL A 97 4.25 3.76 8.94
CA VAL A 97 4.80 3.40 7.62
C VAL A 97 5.78 4.47 7.16
N GLU A 98 6.90 4.04 6.57
CA GLU A 98 7.79 4.93 5.84
C GLU A 98 7.26 5.14 4.42
N LEU A 99 6.88 6.37 4.08
CA LEU A 99 6.24 6.76 2.81
C LEU A 99 6.95 7.95 2.13
N GLU A 100 8.23 8.13 2.41
CA GLU A 100 8.99 9.20 1.76
C GLU A 100 8.89 9.07 0.24
N LEU A 101 8.57 10.18 -0.46
CA LEU A 101 8.40 10.23 -1.91
C LEU A 101 7.25 9.36 -2.47
N ALA A 102 6.43 8.74 -1.64
CA ALA A 102 5.29 7.95 -2.12
C ALA A 102 4.30 8.80 -2.92
N ASN A 103 3.65 8.21 -3.92
CA ASN A 103 2.75 8.92 -4.83
C ASN A 103 1.31 8.43 -4.71
N PHE A 104 0.43 9.23 -4.12
CA PHE A 104 -1.00 8.96 -3.94
C PHE A 104 -1.90 9.73 -4.92
N THR A 105 -1.36 10.23 -6.03
CA THR A 105 -2.14 11.01 -7.00
C THR A 105 -3.40 10.26 -7.43
N ASN A 106 -4.57 10.90 -7.30
CA ASN A 106 -5.88 10.34 -7.64
C ASN A 106 -6.29 9.07 -6.85
N ALA A 107 -5.59 8.66 -5.81
CA ALA A 107 -6.04 7.58 -4.94
C ALA A 107 -7.28 7.99 -4.13
N SER A 108 -8.23 7.06 -3.91
CA SER A 108 -9.28 7.27 -2.92
C SER A 108 -8.75 6.92 -1.53
N MET A 109 -9.00 7.79 -0.53
CA MET A 109 -8.33 7.70 0.77
C MET A 109 -9.30 7.97 1.94
N ARG A 110 -10.56 7.63 1.80
CA ARG A 110 -11.54 7.83 2.89
C ARG A 110 -11.21 6.95 4.08
N ASN A 111 -11.19 7.54 5.26
CA ASN A 111 -10.90 6.85 6.53
C ASN A 111 -9.55 6.12 6.55
N VAL A 112 -8.57 6.51 5.73
CA VAL A 112 -7.21 5.98 5.82
C VAL A 112 -6.54 6.47 7.10
N ILE A 113 -5.84 5.59 7.81
CA ILE A 113 -5.15 5.90 9.06
C ILE A 113 -3.66 6.05 8.79
N PHE A 114 -3.08 7.24 9.10
CA PHE A 114 -1.66 7.54 8.95
C PHE A 114 -0.95 7.81 10.28
N GLU A 115 -1.45 7.25 11.37
CA GLU A 115 -0.86 7.43 12.70
C GLU A 115 0.64 7.08 12.71
N GLY A 116 1.50 8.05 13.01
CA GLY A 116 2.95 7.87 13.04
C GLY A 116 3.61 7.62 11.69
N ALA A 117 2.90 7.76 10.57
CA ALA A 117 3.48 7.58 9.24
C ALA A 117 4.44 8.73 8.86
N TYR A 118 5.51 8.39 8.12
CA TYR A 118 6.51 9.35 7.65
C TYR A 118 6.29 9.66 6.17
N LEU A 119 5.73 10.83 5.86
CA LEU A 119 5.23 11.22 4.54
C LEU A 119 6.05 12.33 3.86
N VAL A 120 7.32 12.48 4.20
CA VAL A 120 8.16 13.53 3.61
C VAL A 120 8.19 13.42 2.09
N HIS A 121 7.90 14.53 1.41
CA HIS A 121 7.83 14.62 -0.04
C HIS A 121 6.80 13.67 -0.72
N ALA A 122 5.90 13.04 0.05
CA ALA A 122 4.81 12.27 -0.55
C ALA A 122 3.85 13.18 -1.33
N ARG A 123 3.31 12.66 -2.44
CA ARG A 123 2.37 13.40 -3.29
C ARG A 123 0.93 13.09 -2.90
N LEU A 124 0.29 14.05 -2.22
CA LEU A 124 -1.12 14.03 -1.83
C LEU A 124 -1.77 15.36 -2.20
N THR A 125 -3.09 15.39 -2.25
CA THR A 125 -3.88 16.62 -2.38
C THR A 125 -4.48 17.00 -1.03
N LYS A 126 -4.81 18.29 -0.84
CA LYS A 126 -5.53 18.75 0.36
C LYS A 126 -6.84 18.00 0.59
N LYS A 127 -7.55 17.65 -0.50
CA LYS A 127 -8.79 16.87 -0.42
C LYS A 127 -8.54 15.49 0.20
N GLN A 128 -7.50 14.77 -0.25
CA GLN A 128 -7.14 13.45 0.29
C GLN A 128 -6.79 13.51 1.77
N VAL A 129 -6.07 14.55 2.20
CA VAL A 129 -5.75 14.77 3.62
C VAL A 129 -7.01 14.95 4.45
N LEU A 130 -7.98 15.74 3.97
CA LEU A 130 -9.23 16.00 4.69
C LEU A 130 -10.20 14.80 4.70
N GLU A 131 -10.14 13.92 3.71
CA GLU A 131 -10.98 12.71 3.62
C GLU A 131 -10.39 11.53 4.42
N SER A 132 -9.11 11.57 4.74
CA SER A 132 -8.42 10.60 5.61
C SER A 132 -8.45 11.05 7.07
N ASN A 133 -8.15 10.14 7.99
CA ASN A 133 -7.94 10.49 9.41
C ASN A 133 -6.51 11.02 9.65
N PHE A 134 -6.04 11.84 8.74
CA PHE A 134 -4.66 12.30 8.69
C PHE A 134 -4.33 13.27 9.82
N CYS A 135 -5.19 14.27 10.03
CA CYS A 135 -4.93 15.35 10.98
C CYS A 135 -5.07 14.95 12.43
N ASP A 136 -5.85 13.91 12.72
CA ASP A 136 -6.09 13.45 14.09
C ASP A 136 -4.93 12.62 14.66
N ASN A 137 -4.01 12.15 13.82
CA ASN A 137 -3.09 11.04 14.13
C ASN A 137 -1.61 11.33 13.80
N LEU A 138 -1.24 12.54 13.42
CA LEU A 138 0.14 12.85 13.06
C LEU A 138 0.99 13.35 14.20
N VAL A 139 2.22 12.86 14.27
CA VAL A 139 3.27 13.45 15.09
C VAL A 139 3.59 14.84 14.53
N GLU A 140 3.58 15.86 15.40
CA GLU A 140 3.63 17.31 15.11
C GLU A 140 4.64 17.74 14.05
N ASP A 141 5.71 16.98 13.81
CA ASP A 141 6.83 17.40 12.95
C ASP A 141 6.64 17.12 11.46
N ALA A 142 5.83 16.13 11.08
CA ALA A 142 5.68 15.76 9.68
C ALA A 142 4.72 16.67 8.89
N MET A 143 3.84 17.41 9.59
CA MET A 143 2.75 18.19 8.99
C MET A 143 2.88 19.70 9.07
N LYS A 144 3.79 20.21 9.89
CA LYS A 144 4.12 21.63 9.91
C LYS A 144 4.49 22.18 8.51
N PHE A 145 4.85 21.23 7.62
CA PHE A 145 5.36 21.57 6.30
C PHE A 145 4.27 21.91 5.28
N ILE A 146 3.02 21.52 5.46
CA ILE A 146 1.97 21.74 4.45
C ILE A 146 0.81 22.62 4.91
N GLY A 147 0.71 22.95 6.20
CA GLY A 147 -0.33 23.90 6.70
C GLY A 147 -1.77 23.49 6.35
N TRP A 148 -2.04 22.18 6.21
CA TRP A 148 -3.34 21.66 5.78
C TRP A 148 -4.22 21.19 6.94
N CYS A 149 -3.62 20.97 8.10
CA CYS A 149 -4.29 20.72 9.35
C CYS A 149 -4.16 21.95 10.26
#